data_d18e637879e9ddea97dadacdc3fd0c97
#
_entry.id   d18e637879e9ddea97dadacdc3fd0c97
#
_cell.length_a   1.000
_cell.length_b   1.000
_cell.length_c   1.000
_cell.angle_alpha   90.00
_cell.angle_beta   90.00
_cell.angle_gamma   90.00
#
_symmetry.space_group_name_H-M   'P 1'
#
loop_
_entity.id
_entity.type
_entity.pdbx_description
1 polymer ?
#
loop_
_entity_poly.entity_id
_entity_poly.type
_entity_poly.pdbx_seq_one_letter_code
_entity_poly.pdbx_strand_id
1 'polypeptide(L)'
;DEDVEMHVFSNKVLFKYKNIIFQSNLLSGTYPNTSNLIPNNFAIIVNTKLNSFYSAIDRAALLTQSKDKNIVKMRIKNNQMIINSFASEIGKVEEKLEIETSNDANIDISFSAKYMLDALKTMKDEEILILLNGEVKPIVIKSITDESLIQLILPIKLIN
;
A
#
# COMPACT_ATOMS: atom_id res chain seq x y z
N ASP A 1 -26.99 -18.80 7.21
CA ASP A 1 -25.52 -18.95 7.16
C ASP A 1 -25.24 -20.40 6.83
N GLU A 2 -24.39 -20.66 5.85
CA GLU A 2 -23.99 -22.00 5.47
C GLU A 2 -22.50 -22.19 5.84
N ASP A 3 -22.18 -23.27 6.54
CA ASP A 3 -20.84 -23.56 7.01
C ASP A 3 -19.95 -24.15 5.91
N VAL A 4 -18.67 -23.80 5.93
CA VAL A 4 -17.60 -24.39 5.12
C VAL A 4 -16.71 -25.21 6.05
N GLU A 5 -16.57 -26.50 5.78
CA GLU A 5 -15.62 -27.34 6.50
C GLU A 5 -14.20 -27.06 6.01
N MET A 6 -13.26 -26.82 6.93
CA MET A 6 -11.83 -26.64 6.61
C MET A 6 -11.00 -27.73 7.26
N HIS A 7 -10.22 -28.46 6.46
CA HIS A 7 -9.29 -29.49 6.92
C HIS A 7 -7.86 -29.07 6.59
N VAL A 8 -7.02 -28.95 7.61
CA VAL A 8 -5.59 -28.57 7.47
C VAL A 8 -4.71 -29.78 7.62
N PHE A 9 -3.87 -30.03 6.65
CA PHE A 9 -2.86 -31.09 6.61
C PHE A 9 -1.43 -30.48 6.66
N SER A 10 -0.43 -31.28 6.76
CA SER A 10 0.96 -30.82 6.82
C SER A 10 1.44 -30.02 5.61
N ASN A 11 0.89 -30.30 4.42
CA ASN A 11 1.31 -29.67 3.14
C ASN A 11 0.16 -29.13 2.30
N LYS A 12 -1.08 -29.24 2.78
CA LYS A 12 -2.28 -28.80 2.04
C LYS A 12 -3.40 -28.38 2.98
N VAL A 13 -4.32 -27.59 2.44
CA VAL A 13 -5.61 -27.25 3.05
C VAL A 13 -6.74 -27.69 2.10
N LEU A 14 -7.81 -28.20 2.66
CA LEU A 14 -8.99 -28.63 1.93
C LEU A 14 -10.21 -27.89 2.51
N PHE A 15 -11.01 -27.34 1.62
CA PHE A 15 -12.30 -26.73 1.94
C PHE A 15 -13.40 -27.57 1.32
N LYS A 16 -14.42 -27.88 2.09
CA LYS A 16 -15.60 -28.63 1.62
C LYS A 16 -16.85 -27.80 1.86
N TYR A 17 -17.61 -27.63 0.81
CA TYR A 17 -18.90 -26.96 0.83
C TYR A 17 -19.89 -27.75 -0.01
N LYS A 18 -20.89 -28.32 0.63
CA LYS A 18 -21.87 -29.23 -0.03
C LYS A 18 -21.16 -30.35 -0.81
N ASN A 19 -21.32 -30.38 -2.10
CA ASN A 19 -20.69 -31.34 -3.03
C ASN A 19 -19.41 -30.80 -3.70
N ILE A 20 -18.94 -29.62 -3.30
CA ILE A 20 -17.74 -29.00 -3.83
C ILE A 20 -16.58 -29.23 -2.85
N ILE A 21 -15.44 -29.67 -3.37
CA ILE A 21 -14.19 -29.80 -2.63
C ILE A 21 -13.14 -28.94 -3.34
N PHE A 22 -12.55 -28.00 -2.60
CA PHE A 22 -11.43 -27.20 -3.06
C PHE A 22 -10.18 -27.55 -2.24
N GLN A 23 -9.07 -27.79 -2.92
CA GLN A 23 -7.79 -28.10 -2.28
C GLN A 23 -6.72 -27.12 -2.77
N SER A 24 -5.88 -26.65 -1.85
CA SER A 24 -4.69 -25.85 -2.14
C SER A 24 -3.48 -26.41 -1.41
N ASN A 25 -2.30 -26.34 -2.02
CA ASN A 25 -1.05 -26.64 -1.34
C ASN A 25 -0.65 -25.48 -0.42
N LEU A 26 -0.10 -25.82 0.73
CA LEU A 26 0.50 -24.83 1.64
C LEU A 26 1.88 -24.42 1.10
N LEU A 27 2.20 -23.14 1.27
CA LEU A 27 3.54 -22.65 1.01
C LEU A 27 4.51 -23.21 2.06
N SER A 28 5.71 -23.56 1.63
CA SER A 28 6.78 -23.98 2.54
C SER A 28 7.41 -22.76 3.22
N GLY A 29 7.84 -22.92 4.47
CA GLY A 29 8.53 -21.89 5.26
C GLY A 29 7.74 -21.45 6.49
N THR A 30 8.36 -20.62 7.31
CA THR A 30 7.74 -20.05 8.51
C THR A 30 7.02 -18.76 8.13
N TYR A 31 5.75 -18.64 8.51
CA TYR A 31 5.00 -17.40 8.34
C TYR A 31 5.65 -16.26 9.15
N PRO A 32 5.92 -15.10 8.55
CA PRO A 32 6.55 -13.98 9.26
C PRO A 32 5.68 -13.49 10.42
N ASN A 33 6.31 -13.10 11.53
CA ASN A 33 5.59 -12.44 12.62
C ASN A 33 5.21 -11.00 12.19
N THR A 34 3.96 -10.81 11.81
CA THR A 34 3.44 -9.55 11.31
C THR A 34 3.34 -8.46 12.38
N SER A 35 3.23 -8.82 13.67
CA SER A 35 3.14 -7.85 14.76
C SER A 35 4.38 -6.96 14.87
N ASN A 36 5.54 -7.45 14.43
CA ASN A 36 6.80 -6.70 14.45
C ASN A 36 7.02 -5.83 13.20
N LEU A 37 6.16 -5.97 12.19
CA LEU A 37 6.29 -5.21 10.93
C LEU A 37 5.62 -3.85 11.00
N ILE A 38 4.60 -3.70 11.84
CA ILE A 38 3.85 -2.45 11.99
C ILE A 38 4.51 -1.64 13.11
N PRO A 39 5.09 -0.45 12.82
CA PRO A 39 5.65 0.41 13.85
C PRO A 39 4.58 0.88 14.85
N ASN A 40 4.96 0.99 16.12
CA ASN A 40 4.06 1.52 17.16
C ASN A 40 3.98 3.06 17.14
N ASN A 41 5.00 3.74 16.63
CA ASN A 41 5.09 5.19 16.58
C ASN A 41 5.43 5.64 15.15
N PHE A 42 4.95 6.82 14.79
CA PHE A 42 5.18 7.41 13.47
C PHE A 42 5.69 8.84 13.62
N ALA A 43 6.74 9.15 12.87
CA ALA A 43 7.35 10.48 12.86
C ALA A 43 6.52 11.48 12.04
N ILE A 44 5.82 11.01 11.01
CA ILE A 44 5.03 11.83 10.10
C ILE A 44 3.67 11.17 9.94
N ILE A 45 2.62 11.96 10.16
CA ILE A 45 1.22 11.57 9.92
C ILE A 45 0.68 12.51 8.86
N VAL A 46 0.13 11.95 7.80
CA VAL A 46 -0.47 12.70 6.69
C VAL A 46 -1.93 12.34 6.60
N ASN A 47 -2.80 13.34 6.63
CA ASN A 47 -4.21 13.20 6.28
C ASN A 47 -4.41 13.62 4.81
N THR A 48 -5.12 12.80 4.04
CA THR A 48 -5.40 13.07 2.63
C THR A 48 -6.71 12.44 2.18
N LYS A 49 -7.33 13.04 1.15
CA LYS A 49 -8.53 12.48 0.53
C LYS A 49 -8.19 11.22 -0.26
N LEU A 50 -8.85 10.10 0.06
CA LEU A 50 -8.65 8.80 -0.57
C LEU A 50 -8.73 8.88 -2.10
N ASN A 51 -9.82 9.45 -2.63
CA ASN A 51 -10.05 9.51 -4.08
C ASN A 51 -9.00 10.36 -4.82
N SER A 52 -8.54 11.45 -4.22
CA SER A 52 -7.52 12.32 -4.80
C SER A 52 -6.17 11.60 -4.86
N PHE A 53 -5.78 10.94 -3.77
CA PHE A 53 -4.55 10.19 -3.68
C PHE A 53 -4.56 8.98 -4.62
N TYR A 54 -5.66 8.21 -4.62
CA TYR A 54 -5.84 7.08 -5.54
C TYR A 54 -5.69 7.52 -7.00
N SER A 55 -6.40 8.57 -7.41
CA SER A 55 -6.41 9.05 -8.79
C SER A 55 -5.04 9.59 -9.24
N ALA A 56 -4.29 10.25 -8.34
CA ALA A 56 -2.95 10.73 -8.64
C ALA A 56 -1.97 9.58 -8.88
N ILE A 57 -2.04 8.52 -8.05
CA ILE A 57 -1.22 7.33 -8.23
C ILE A 57 -1.62 6.57 -9.50
N ASP A 58 -2.91 6.43 -9.78
CA ASP A 58 -3.40 5.74 -10.97
C ASP A 58 -2.90 6.40 -12.25
N ARG A 59 -2.99 7.73 -12.36
CA ARG A 59 -2.43 8.48 -13.49
C ARG A 59 -0.91 8.35 -13.58
N ALA A 60 -0.20 8.45 -12.45
CA ALA A 60 1.25 8.26 -12.43
C ALA A 60 1.68 6.84 -12.84
N ALA A 61 0.86 5.84 -12.50
CA ALA A 61 1.12 4.45 -12.83
C ALA A 61 1.10 4.17 -14.33
N LEU A 62 0.32 4.92 -15.11
CA LEU A 62 0.20 4.72 -16.56
C LEU A 62 1.55 4.79 -17.28
N LEU A 63 2.47 5.67 -16.85
CA LEU A 63 3.80 5.78 -17.45
C LEU A 63 4.75 4.63 -17.08
N THR A 64 4.46 3.89 -16.03
CA THR A 64 5.37 2.88 -15.48
C THR A 64 4.89 1.45 -15.67
N GLN A 65 3.72 1.24 -16.28
CA GLN A 65 3.10 -0.08 -16.47
C GLN A 65 3.95 -1.06 -17.28
N SER A 66 4.78 -0.57 -18.18
CA SER A 66 5.67 -1.39 -19.02
C SER A 66 6.96 -1.84 -18.32
N LYS A 67 7.22 -1.39 -17.08
CA LYS A 67 8.43 -1.71 -16.32
C LYS A 67 8.11 -2.65 -15.16
N ASP A 68 9.01 -3.59 -14.88
CA ASP A 68 8.82 -4.69 -13.92
C ASP A 68 8.35 -4.32 -12.51
N LYS A 69 8.49 -3.06 -12.07
CA LYS A 69 8.18 -2.66 -10.70
C LYS A 69 7.09 -1.59 -10.57
N ASN A 70 6.62 -1.01 -11.67
CA ASN A 70 5.58 0.03 -11.64
C ASN A 70 5.83 1.10 -10.53
N ILE A 71 7.04 1.71 -10.56
CA ILE A 71 7.53 2.55 -9.47
C ILE A 71 7.00 3.97 -9.60
N VAL A 72 6.43 4.46 -8.51
CA VAL A 72 6.01 5.86 -8.33
C VAL A 72 6.76 6.44 -7.15
N LYS A 73 7.15 7.71 -7.26
CA LYS A 73 7.79 8.47 -6.18
C LYS A 73 6.79 9.46 -5.58
N MET A 74 6.71 9.48 -4.26
CA MET A 74 5.95 10.42 -3.46
C MET A 74 6.92 11.32 -2.71
N ARG A 75 6.75 12.63 -2.88
CA ARG A 75 7.45 13.65 -2.08
C ARG A 75 6.45 14.39 -1.24
N ILE A 76 6.74 14.55 0.04
CA ILE A 76 5.94 15.35 0.97
C ILE A 76 6.78 16.51 1.45
N LYS A 77 6.29 17.74 1.28
CA LYS A 77 6.95 18.94 1.76
C LYS A 77 5.92 20.07 1.92
N ASN A 78 5.98 20.81 3.04
CA ASN A 78 5.17 22.02 3.28
C ASN A 78 3.67 21.80 3.03
N ASN A 79 3.07 20.77 3.63
CA ASN A 79 1.66 20.38 3.44
C ASN A 79 1.25 20.13 1.97
N GLN A 80 2.24 19.80 1.14
CA GLN A 80 2.01 19.39 -0.22
C GLN A 80 2.59 17.99 -0.46
N MET A 81 1.82 17.15 -1.12
CA MET A 81 2.27 15.86 -1.62
C MET A 81 2.41 15.93 -3.14
N ILE A 82 3.56 15.49 -3.65
CA ILE A 82 3.84 15.43 -5.08
C ILE A 82 4.04 13.97 -5.45
N ILE A 83 3.20 13.45 -6.34
CA ILE A 83 3.30 12.10 -6.90
C ILE A 83 3.97 12.20 -8.27
N ASN A 84 5.10 11.53 -8.43
CA ASN A 84 5.89 11.58 -9.66
C ASN A 84 6.09 10.19 -10.25
N SER A 85 6.05 10.11 -11.57
CA SER A 85 6.58 8.97 -12.32
C SER A 85 7.35 9.47 -13.54
N PHE A 86 8.29 8.66 -14.02
CA PHE A 86 9.12 8.98 -15.16
C PHE A 86 9.34 7.76 -16.06
N ALA A 87 9.15 7.95 -17.34
CA ALA A 87 9.53 6.99 -18.36
C ALA A 87 10.33 7.73 -19.47
N SER A 88 11.55 7.26 -19.74
CA SER A 88 12.51 7.93 -20.63
C SER A 88 11.96 8.23 -22.02
N GLU A 89 11.09 7.36 -22.53
CA GLU A 89 10.54 7.45 -23.90
C GLU A 89 9.18 8.15 -23.99
N ILE A 90 8.47 8.23 -22.84
CA ILE A 90 7.07 8.69 -22.81
C ILE A 90 6.96 10.07 -22.15
N GLY A 91 7.78 10.33 -21.11
CA GLY A 91 7.78 11.59 -20.40
C GLY A 91 7.67 11.46 -18.89
N LYS A 92 7.14 12.51 -18.25
CA LYS A 92 6.98 12.66 -16.80
C LYS A 92 5.54 12.98 -16.44
N VAL A 93 5.02 12.36 -15.40
CA VAL A 93 3.81 12.78 -14.70
C VAL A 93 4.20 13.42 -13.38
N GLU A 94 3.55 14.51 -13.02
CA GLU A 94 3.67 15.18 -11.73
C GLU A 94 2.29 15.64 -11.28
N GLU A 95 1.79 15.03 -10.21
CA GLU A 95 0.51 15.33 -9.58
C GLU A 95 0.76 16.00 -8.23
N LYS A 96 0.07 17.09 -7.96
CA LYS A 96 0.17 17.83 -6.69
C LYS A 96 -1.12 17.73 -5.91
N LEU A 97 -1.01 17.34 -4.65
CA LEU A 97 -2.12 17.22 -3.72
C LEU A 97 -1.86 18.11 -2.51
N GLU A 98 -2.87 18.83 -2.09
CA GLU A 98 -2.88 19.49 -0.78
C GLU A 98 -3.19 18.43 0.29
N ILE A 99 -2.41 18.44 1.36
CA ILE A 99 -2.49 17.49 2.47
C ILE A 99 -2.35 18.21 3.80
N GLU A 100 -2.73 17.54 4.88
CA GLU A 100 -2.42 17.97 6.23
C GLU A 100 -1.34 17.06 6.81
N THR A 101 -0.30 17.66 7.40
CA THR A 101 0.80 16.91 8.03
C THR A 101 0.92 17.26 9.50
N SER A 102 1.34 16.29 10.33
CA SER A 102 1.54 16.48 11.77
C SER A 102 2.72 17.39 12.11
N ASN A 103 3.63 17.64 11.15
CA ASN A 103 4.83 18.47 11.32
C ASN A 103 5.34 18.93 9.95
N ASP A 104 6.44 19.71 9.94
CA ASP A 104 7.13 20.14 8.72
C ASP A 104 7.90 18.97 8.09
N ALA A 105 7.13 18.08 7.48
CA ALA A 105 7.67 16.90 6.83
C ALA A 105 8.43 17.27 5.53
N ASN A 106 9.59 16.64 5.34
CA ASN A 106 10.33 16.66 4.08
C ASN A 106 10.84 15.24 3.82
N ILE A 107 10.15 14.50 2.97
CA ILE A 107 10.45 13.09 2.71
C ILE A 107 10.21 12.75 1.25
N ASP A 108 11.11 11.93 0.69
CA ASP A 108 11.01 11.30 -0.62
C ASP A 108 10.93 9.79 -0.45
N ILE A 109 9.86 9.18 -0.92
CA ILE A 109 9.68 7.73 -0.81
C ILE A 109 9.18 7.15 -2.13
N SER A 110 9.72 6.01 -2.53
CA SER A 110 9.30 5.31 -3.74
C SER A 110 8.64 3.98 -3.39
N PHE A 111 7.61 3.60 -4.14
CA PHE A 111 6.85 2.38 -3.91
C PHE A 111 6.25 1.84 -5.22
N SER A 112 5.74 0.61 -5.18
CA SER A 112 4.97 0.05 -6.29
C SER A 112 3.56 0.66 -6.32
N ALA A 113 3.23 1.34 -7.43
CA ALA A 113 1.89 1.87 -7.64
C ALA A 113 0.82 0.78 -7.56
N LYS A 114 1.10 -0.41 -8.10
CA LYS A 114 0.18 -1.54 -8.06
C LYS A 114 -0.22 -1.90 -6.63
N TYR A 115 0.77 -2.12 -5.76
CA TYR A 115 0.47 -2.50 -4.37
C TYR A 115 -0.23 -1.38 -3.60
N MET A 116 0.13 -0.12 -3.87
CA MET A 116 -0.54 1.01 -3.26
C MET A 116 -2.01 1.11 -3.71
N LEU A 117 -2.27 1.02 -5.01
CA LEU A 117 -3.64 1.04 -5.54
C LEU A 117 -4.48 -0.13 -5.01
N ASP A 118 -3.91 -1.34 -4.91
CA ASP A 118 -4.60 -2.50 -4.37
C ASP A 118 -4.94 -2.32 -2.88
N ALA A 119 -4.06 -1.70 -2.09
CA ALA A 119 -4.33 -1.34 -0.71
C ALA A 119 -5.44 -0.29 -0.59
N LEU A 120 -5.37 0.78 -1.39
CA LEU A 120 -6.36 1.87 -1.36
C LEU A 120 -7.76 1.42 -1.76
N LYS A 121 -7.89 0.42 -2.66
CA LYS A 121 -9.19 -0.16 -3.04
C LYS A 121 -9.94 -0.82 -1.87
N THR A 122 -9.25 -1.22 -0.81
CA THR A 122 -9.87 -1.82 0.37
C THR A 122 -10.47 -0.79 1.32
N MET A 123 -10.05 0.48 1.19
CA MET A 123 -10.52 1.59 2.02
C MET A 123 -11.89 2.08 1.54
N LYS A 124 -12.73 2.50 2.47
CA LYS A 124 -14.07 3.04 2.20
C LYS A 124 -14.27 4.45 2.72
N ASP A 125 -13.26 4.96 3.41
CA ASP A 125 -13.26 6.30 4.00
C ASP A 125 -13.20 7.38 2.91
N GLU A 126 -13.68 8.58 3.25
CA GLU A 126 -13.45 9.76 2.42
C GLU A 126 -12.00 10.27 2.54
N GLU A 127 -11.46 10.18 3.74
CA GLU A 127 -10.08 10.54 4.07
C GLU A 127 -9.35 9.37 4.73
N ILE A 128 -8.04 9.30 4.55
CA ILE A 128 -7.16 8.26 5.10
C ILE A 128 -5.94 8.88 5.77
N LEU A 129 -5.35 8.12 6.68
CA LEU A 129 -4.06 8.45 7.28
C LEU A 129 -2.93 7.67 6.62
N ILE A 130 -1.89 8.39 6.20
CA ILE A 130 -0.63 7.82 5.73
C ILE A 130 0.43 8.09 6.81
N LEU A 131 1.02 7.04 7.34
CA LEU A 131 1.90 7.06 8.49
C LEU A 131 3.31 6.65 8.07
N LEU A 132 4.32 7.47 8.35
CA LEU A 132 5.67 7.33 7.83
C LEU A 132 6.73 7.48 8.92
N ASN A 133 7.84 6.75 8.76
CA ASN A 133 9.02 6.81 9.65
C ASN A 133 10.35 6.99 8.90
N GLY A 134 10.29 7.49 7.65
CA GLY A 134 11.45 7.70 6.80
C GLY A 134 11.34 6.99 5.44
N GLU A 135 12.30 7.26 4.58
CA GLU A 135 12.27 6.89 3.15
C GLU A 135 12.36 5.39 2.87
N VAL A 136 12.92 4.63 3.83
CA VAL A 136 13.17 3.18 3.69
C VAL A 136 12.37 2.33 4.68
N LYS A 137 11.50 2.95 5.46
CA LYS A 137 10.62 2.27 6.40
C LYS A 137 9.25 2.03 5.75
N PRO A 138 8.48 1.04 6.20
CA PRO A 138 7.15 0.78 5.66
C PRO A 138 6.26 2.01 5.69
N ILE A 139 5.47 2.17 4.63
CA ILE A 139 4.34 3.10 4.56
C ILE A 139 3.16 2.37 5.17
N VAL A 140 2.53 2.94 6.19
CA VAL A 140 1.32 2.39 6.78
C VAL A 140 0.14 3.28 6.42
N ILE A 141 -0.94 2.68 5.94
CA ILE A 141 -2.19 3.37 5.63
C ILE A 141 -3.25 2.88 6.60
N LYS A 142 -3.94 3.81 7.22
CA LYS A 142 -5.04 3.50 8.14
C LYS A 142 -6.35 4.12 7.68
N SER A 143 -7.42 3.36 7.90
CA SER A 143 -8.77 3.88 7.89
C SER A 143 -8.97 4.82 9.09
N ILE A 144 -9.77 5.87 8.91
CA ILE A 144 -10.18 6.77 10.01
C ILE A 144 -11.39 6.19 10.74
N THR A 145 -12.25 5.47 10.02
CA THR A 145 -13.51 4.93 10.55
C THR A 145 -13.40 3.50 11.06
N ASP A 146 -12.40 2.74 10.61
CA ASP A 146 -12.14 1.35 11.01
C ASP A 146 -10.69 1.17 11.50
N GLU A 147 -10.48 1.22 12.80
CA GLU A 147 -9.15 1.06 13.42
C GLU A 147 -8.50 -0.30 13.13
N SER A 148 -9.29 -1.31 12.78
CA SER A 148 -8.79 -2.66 12.46
C SER A 148 -8.22 -2.75 11.04
N LEU A 149 -8.59 -1.82 10.14
CA LEU A 149 -8.15 -1.82 8.76
C LEU A 149 -6.83 -1.05 8.61
N ILE A 150 -5.76 -1.82 8.50
CA ILE A 150 -4.39 -1.32 8.33
C ILE A 150 -3.79 -1.97 7.09
N GLN A 151 -3.19 -1.16 6.22
CA GLN A 151 -2.42 -1.61 5.06
C GLN A 151 -0.95 -1.21 5.22
N LEU A 152 -0.04 -2.10 4.85
CA LEU A 152 1.40 -1.87 4.93
C LEU A 152 2.04 -2.07 3.56
N ILE A 153 2.73 -1.05 3.08
CA ILE A 153 3.42 -1.05 1.79
C ILE A 153 4.92 -0.88 2.03
N LEU A 154 5.71 -1.80 1.50
CA LEU A 154 7.17 -1.67 1.55
C LEU A 154 7.66 -0.66 0.52
N PRO A 155 8.54 0.27 0.90
CA PRO A 155 9.17 1.17 -0.05
C PRO A 155 10.16 0.43 -0.95
N ILE A 156 10.43 1.01 -2.11
CA ILE A 156 11.43 0.54 -3.05
C ILE A 156 12.62 1.49 -2.98
N LYS A 157 13.79 0.97 -2.58
CA LYS A 157 15.02 1.74 -2.62
C LYS A 157 15.52 1.82 -4.07
N LEU A 158 15.57 3.03 -4.62
CA LEU A 158 16.22 3.28 -5.90
C LEU A 158 17.73 3.36 -5.65
N ILE A 159 18.48 2.49 -6.29
CA ILE A 159 19.95 2.56 -6.31
C ILE A 159 20.27 3.52 -7.46
N ASN A 160 20.83 4.67 -7.13
CA ASN A 160 21.36 5.63 -8.10
C ASN A 160 22.68 5.13 -8.68
#